data_c4c7ff8505bd939080d7c0da98e9ad6c
#
_entry.id   c4c7ff8505bd939080d7c0da98e9ad6c
#
_cell.length_a   1.000
_cell.length_b   1.000
_cell.length_c   1.000
_cell.angle_alpha   90.00
_cell.angle_beta   90.00
_cell.angle_gamma   90.00
#
_symmetry.space_group_name_H-M   'P 1'
#
loop_
_entity.id
_entity.type
_entity.pdbx_description
1 polymer ?
#
loop_
_entity_poly.entity_id
_entity_poly.type
_entity_poly.pdbx_seq_one_letter_code
_entity_poly.pdbx_strand_id
1 'polypeptide(L)'
;MQKLRLPFKESTMLCGYKTQRYLNAWGYPHYGIDISTYQGKKVPDHTIYASGVGTVVAAGWDSKLGGALCIRYDDVYDRRTGKTISVIARYMHMEKVLVKQGDTVRLDTPIGIEGKEGTSNYHLHLEFDTDLNYPKWTPQVSKGLSFWVKGTDSPVNPSCL
;
A
#
# COMPACT_ATOMS: atom_id res chain seq x y z
N MET A 1 18.55 10.33 0.88
CA MET A 1 17.80 9.58 1.92
C MET A 1 16.46 10.24 2.14
N GLN A 2 15.38 9.49 2.06
CA GLN A 2 14.03 9.97 2.32
C GLN A 2 13.35 9.12 3.42
N LYS A 3 12.40 9.75 4.12
CA LYS A 3 11.46 9.08 5.02
C LYS A 3 10.09 9.11 4.36
N LEU A 4 9.44 7.97 4.26
CA LEU A 4 8.11 7.89 3.68
C LEU A 4 7.07 8.45 4.65
N ARG A 5 6.00 9.03 4.11
CA ARG A 5 4.87 9.54 4.87
C ARG A 5 3.62 8.73 4.58
N LEU A 6 2.67 8.76 5.48
CA LEU A 6 1.34 8.21 5.22
C LEU A 6 0.72 8.92 4.01
N PRO A 7 0.00 8.18 3.15
CA PRO A 7 -0.47 8.68 1.86
C PRO A 7 -1.76 9.52 1.96
N PHE A 8 -2.16 9.90 3.13
CA PHE A 8 -3.27 10.83 3.38
C PHE A 8 -2.81 12.01 4.22
N LYS A 9 -3.41 13.17 4.02
CA LYS A 9 -3.19 14.34 4.90
C LYS A 9 -3.67 14.06 6.32
N GLU A 10 -4.79 13.38 6.44
CA GLU A 10 -5.37 12.92 7.69
C GLU A 10 -6.14 11.61 7.46
N SER A 11 -5.97 10.63 8.34
CA SER A 11 -6.63 9.33 8.23
C SER A 11 -6.67 8.63 9.58
N THR A 12 -7.49 7.56 9.65
CA THR A 12 -7.56 6.65 10.80
C THR A 12 -6.92 5.32 10.44
N MET A 13 -6.06 4.81 11.30
CA MET A 13 -5.53 3.44 11.20
C MET A 13 -6.61 2.45 11.61
N LEU A 14 -6.98 1.55 10.72
CA LEU A 14 -8.00 0.52 10.97
C LEU A 14 -7.37 -0.82 11.34
N CYS A 15 -6.28 -1.18 10.70
CA CYS A 15 -5.58 -2.44 10.93
C CYS A 15 -4.08 -2.26 10.71
N GLY A 16 -3.29 -2.71 11.66
CA GLY A 16 -1.82 -2.64 11.60
C GLY A 16 -1.19 -3.85 10.90
N TYR A 17 0.11 -3.74 10.68
CA TYR A 17 0.95 -4.77 10.08
C TYR A 17 1.04 -6.01 11.00
N LYS A 18 0.74 -7.19 10.45
CA LYS A 18 0.82 -8.51 11.14
C LYS A 18 0.15 -8.55 12.52
N THR A 19 -0.98 -7.85 12.67
CA THR A 19 -1.71 -7.88 13.95
C THR A 19 -2.31 -9.26 14.22
N GLN A 20 -2.27 -9.69 15.49
CA GLN A 20 -2.86 -10.96 15.90
C GLN A 20 -4.37 -11.01 15.65
N ARG A 21 -5.06 -9.88 15.81
CA ARG A 21 -6.50 -9.76 15.52
C ARG A 21 -6.81 -10.14 14.07
N TYR A 22 -6.02 -9.67 13.12
CA TYR A 22 -6.21 -9.98 11.72
C TYR A 22 -5.93 -11.46 11.43
N LEU A 23 -4.82 -12.00 11.97
CA LEU A 23 -4.47 -13.40 11.84
C LEU A 23 -5.59 -14.32 12.38
N ASN A 24 -6.15 -13.99 13.53
CA ASN A 24 -7.25 -14.77 14.13
C ASN A 24 -8.53 -14.71 13.28
N ALA A 25 -8.82 -13.56 12.66
CA ALA A 25 -10.02 -13.37 11.85
C ALA A 25 -9.93 -14.03 10.47
N TRP A 26 -8.75 -13.99 9.83
CA TRP A 26 -8.59 -14.35 8.43
C TRP A 26 -7.70 -15.58 8.18
N GLY A 27 -6.96 -16.04 9.17
CA GLY A 27 -6.10 -17.23 9.08
C GLY A 27 -4.76 -17.01 8.37
N TYR A 28 -4.40 -15.77 8.05
CA TYR A 28 -3.11 -15.38 7.46
C TYR A 28 -2.69 -13.98 7.94
N PRO A 29 -1.38 -13.65 7.87
CA PRO A 29 -0.90 -12.36 8.33
C PRO A 29 -1.40 -11.19 7.49
N HIS A 30 -1.59 -10.04 8.12
CA HIS A 30 -1.82 -8.77 7.44
C HIS A 30 -0.48 -8.17 7.01
N TYR A 31 -0.16 -8.24 5.73
CA TYR A 31 1.16 -7.84 5.22
C TYR A 31 1.32 -6.34 4.98
N GLY A 32 0.32 -5.55 5.29
CA GLY A 32 0.31 -4.10 5.17
C GLY A 32 -0.38 -3.42 6.32
N ILE A 33 -0.86 -2.23 6.06
CA ILE A 33 -1.74 -1.47 6.95
C ILE A 33 -3.03 -1.09 6.21
N ASP A 34 -4.14 -1.05 6.94
CA ASP A 34 -5.40 -0.49 6.44
C ASP A 34 -5.64 0.85 7.09
N ILE A 35 -5.83 1.87 6.28
CA ILE A 35 -6.07 3.25 6.69
C ILE A 35 -7.23 3.84 5.90
N SER A 36 -8.01 4.75 6.52
CA SER A 36 -9.19 5.30 5.90
C SER A 36 -9.43 6.77 6.26
N THR A 37 -10.03 7.48 5.32
CA THR A 37 -10.56 8.83 5.50
C THR A 37 -12.08 8.83 5.71
N TYR A 38 -12.74 7.70 5.51
CA TYR A 38 -14.18 7.52 5.69
C TYR A 38 -14.55 6.93 7.04
N GLN A 39 -13.67 6.14 7.64
CA GLN A 39 -13.92 5.43 8.89
C GLN A 39 -13.15 6.06 10.05
N GLY A 40 -13.68 5.88 11.27
CA GLY A 40 -13.17 6.57 12.43
C GLY A 40 -13.44 8.06 12.32
N LYS A 41 -12.43 8.90 12.34
CA LYS A 41 -12.57 10.34 12.06
C LYS A 41 -12.75 10.54 10.56
N LYS A 42 -13.93 10.92 10.15
CA LYS A 42 -14.23 11.27 8.76
C LYS A 42 -13.53 12.57 8.38
N VAL A 43 -12.89 12.59 7.23
CA VAL A 43 -12.26 13.77 6.65
C VAL A 43 -12.79 14.01 5.24
N PRO A 44 -12.83 15.26 4.74
CA PRO A 44 -13.39 15.57 3.43
C PRO A 44 -12.46 15.20 2.25
N ASP A 45 -11.15 15.12 2.48
CA ASP A 45 -10.17 14.79 1.44
C ASP A 45 -9.90 13.29 1.44
N HIS A 46 -10.34 12.61 0.39
CA HIS A 46 -10.17 11.17 0.17
C HIS A 46 -9.05 10.85 -0.83
N THR A 47 -8.27 11.86 -1.18
CA THR A 47 -7.16 11.73 -2.12
C THR A 47 -6.00 10.97 -1.48
N ILE A 48 -5.50 9.98 -2.21
CA ILE A 48 -4.27 9.26 -1.87
C ILE A 48 -3.11 10.00 -2.51
N TYR A 49 -2.10 10.32 -1.72
CA TYR A 49 -0.89 11.03 -2.15
C TYR A 49 0.31 10.08 -2.15
N ALA A 50 1.29 10.37 -2.98
CA ALA A 50 2.56 9.64 -2.94
C ALA A 50 3.26 9.85 -1.59
N SER A 51 3.85 8.79 -1.08
CA SER A 51 4.53 8.77 0.22
C SER A 51 5.93 9.40 0.19
N GLY A 52 6.46 9.68 -0.98
CA GLY A 52 7.80 10.23 -1.19
C GLY A 52 8.12 10.41 -2.68
N VAL A 53 9.41 10.51 -3.00
CA VAL A 53 9.91 10.57 -4.38
C VAL A 53 10.05 9.14 -4.91
N GLY A 54 9.35 8.82 -6.00
CA GLY A 54 9.33 7.47 -6.54
C GLY A 54 8.91 7.40 -8.00
N THR A 55 8.90 6.18 -8.52
CA THR A 55 8.49 5.88 -9.89
C THR A 55 7.36 4.86 -9.87
N VAL A 56 6.30 5.13 -10.62
CA VAL A 56 5.19 4.20 -10.82
C VAL A 56 5.67 3.02 -11.66
N VAL A 57 5.70 1.83 -11.08
CA VAL A 57 6.17 0.60 -11.75
C VAL A 57 5.03 -0.30 -12.22
N ALA A 58 3.82 -0.10 -11.69
CA ALA A 58 2.61 -0.73 -12.19
C ALA A 58 1.39 0.09 -11.78
N ALA A 59 0.38 0.14 -12.65
CA ALA A 59 -0.90 0.78 -12.37
C ALA A 59 -1.99 0.06 -13.18
N GLY A 60 -3.15 -0.17 -12.57
CA GLY A 60 -4.23 -0.84 -13.25
C GLY A 60 -5.41 -1.18 -12.35
N TRP A 61 -6.25 -2.09 -12.83
CA TRP A 61 -7.44 -2.56 -12.16
C TRP A 61 -7.39 -4.07 -12.00
N ASP A 62 -7.71 -4.55 -10.82
CA ASP A 62 -7.91 -5.96 -10.52
C ASP A 62 -9.35 -6.18 -10.04
N SER A 63 -10.00 -7.25 -10.52
CA SER A 63 -11.41 -7.53 -10.21
C SER A 63 -11.68 -7.78 -8.71
N LYS A 64 -10.65 -8.10 -7.94
CA LYS A 64 -10.76 -8.38 -6.50
C LYS A 64 -10.10 -7.34 -5.62
N LEU A 65 -9.14 -6.59 -6.14
CA LEU A 65 -8.41 -5.57 -5.39
C LEU A 65 -8.84 -4.15 -5.76
N GLY A 66 -9.62 -3.99 -6.85
CA GLY A 66 -9.97 -2.69 -7.39
C GLY A 66 -8.82 -1.98 -8.05
N GLY A 67 -8.77 -0.67 -7.97
CA GLY A 67 -7.64 0.11 -8.41
C GLY A 67 -6.39 -0.29 -7.63
N ALA A 68 -5.35 -0.70 -8.35
CA ALA A 68 -4.09 -1.15 -7.78
C ALA A 68 -2.92 -0.39 -8.39
N LEU A 69 -2.01 0.06 -7.55
CA LEU A 69 -0.89 0.90 -7.91
C LEU A 69 0.36 0.42 -7.18
N CYS A 70 1.47 0.29 -7.90
CA CYS A 70 2.76 -0.04 -7.34
C CYS A 70 3.76 1.09 -7.64
N ILE A 71 4.38 1.62 -6.60
CA ILE A 71 5.40 2.68 -6.69
C ILE A 71 6.69 2.17 -6.07
N ARG A 72 7.78 2.30 -6.81
CA ARG A 72 9.12 2.07 -6.28
C ARG A 72 9.63 3.35 -5.65
N TYR A 73 10.05 3.23 -4.40
CA TYR A 73 10.76 4.27 -3.66
C TYR A 73 12.18 3.82 -3.38
N ASP A 74 13.15 4.60 -3.81
CA ASP A 74 14.57 4.36 -3.55
C ASP A 74 15.09 5.25 -2.42
N ASP A 75 16.23 4.88 -1.84
CA ASP A 75 16.88 5.67 -0.79
C ASP A 75 16.02 5.90 0.46
N VAL A 76 15.14 4.95 0.77
CA VAL A 76 14.24 5.02 1.93
C VAL A 76 14.97 4.62 3.21
N TYR A 77 14.88 5.45 4.24
CA TYR A 77 15.47 5.15 5.53
C TYR A 77 14.69 4.05 6.25
N ASP A 78 15.34 2.93 6.51
CA ASP A 78 14.81 1.83 7.32
C ASP A 78 15.27 1.96 8.77
N ARG A 79 14.35 2.30 9.65
CA ARG A 79 14.61 2.50 11.09
C ARG A 79 15.08 1.24 11.81
N ARG A 80 14.78 0.04 11.29
CA ARG A 80 15.17 -1.24 11.89
C ARG A 80 16.66 -1.48 11.73
N THR A 81 17.22 -1.06 10.62
CA THR A 81 18.62 -1.33 10.26
C THR A 81 19.51 -0.10 10.31
N GLY A 82 18.92 1.10 10.36
CA GLY A 82 19.65 2.37 10.28
C GLY A 82 20.24 2.65 8.88
N LYS A 83 19.82 1.88 7.87
CA LYS A 83 20.34 1.97 6.49
C LYS A 83 19.24 2.46 5.54
N THR A 84 19.63 2.79 4.32
CA THR A 84 18.69 3.02 3.22
C THR A 84 18.42 1.75 2.45
N ILE A 85 17.16 1.60 2.05
CA ILE A 85 16.68 0.49 1.21
C ILE A 85 15.83 1.01 0.06
N SER A 86 15.60 0.17 -0.94
CA SER A 86 14.55 0.38 -1.94
C SER A 86 13.37 -0.49 -1.60
N VAL A 87 12.16 0.02 -1.81
CA VAL A 87 10.91 -0.70 -1.56
C VAL A 87 9.90 -0.49 -2.68
N ILE A 88 9.03 -1.47 -2.86
CA ILE A 88 7.79 -1.33 -3.63
C ILE A 88 6.66 -1.07 -2.66
N ALA A 89 5.96 0.04 -2.84
CA ALA A 89 4.69 0.32 -2.17
C ALA A 89 3.54 -0.17 -3.05
N ARG A 90 2.62 -0.96 -2.48
CA ARG A 90 1.39 -1.42 -3.14
C ARG A 90 0.19 -0.76 -2.50
N TYR A 91 -0.58 -0.06 -3.31
CA TYR A 91 -1.82 0.63 -2.94
C TYR A 91 -2.99 -0.14 -3.55
N MET A 92 -3.97 -0.54 -2.76
CA MET A 92 -5.08 -1.39 -3.18
C MET A 92 -6.43 -0.83 -2.76
N HIS A 93 -7.50 -1.35 -3.37
CA HIS A 93 -8.89 -0.98 -3.11
C HIS A 93 -9.25 0.45 -3.53
N MET A 94 -8.45 1.03 -4.42
CA MET A 94 -8.66 2.39 -4.90
C MET A 94 -9.90 2.45 -5.81
N GLU A 95 -10.72 3.48 -5.66
CA GLU A 95 -11.81 3.80 -6.56
C GLU A 95 -11.28 4.33 -7.90
N LYS A 96 -10.18 5.07 -7.86
CA LYS A 96 -9.56 5.67 -9.03
C LYS A 96 -8.05 5.73 -8.89
N VAL A 97 -7.35 5.37 -9.96
CA VAL A 97 -5.90 5.54 -10.10
C VAL A 97 -5.65 6.76 -10.98
N LEU A 98 -4.83 7.70 -10.53
CA LEU A 98 -4.60 9.00 -11.18
C LEU A 98 -3.26 9.09 -11.93
N VAL A 99 -2.43 8.07 -11.84
CA VAL A 99 -1.09 8.00 -12.44
C VAL A 99 -0.95 6.73 -13.26
N LYS A 100 0.05 6.69 -14.13
CA LYS A 100 0.33 5.54 -15.00
C LYS A 100 1.75 5.03 -14.82
N GLN A 101 2.01 3.81 -15.24
CA GLN A 101 3.35 3.24 -15.25
C GLN A 101 4.33 4.16 -15.99
N GLY A 102 5.49 4.38 -15.37
CA GLY A 102 6.54 5.26 -15.86
C GLY A 102 6.50 6.68 -15.29
N ASP A 103 5.39 7.10 -14.67
CA ASP A 103 5.31 8.42 -14.05
C ASP A 103 6.26 8.52 -12.86
N THR A 104 6.88 9.68 -12.71
CA THR A 104 7.61 10.06 -11.50
C THR A 104 6.68 10.83 -10.58
N VAL A 105 6.69 10.44 -9.31
CA VAL A 105 5.89 11.09 -8.26
C VAL A 105 6.81 11.66 -7.19
N ARG A 106 6.30 12.63 -6.46
CA ARG A 106 6.97 13.22 -5.28
C ARG A 106 5.96 13.29 -4.16
N LEU A 107 6.45 13.61 -2.98
CA LEU A 107 5.59 13.84 -1.82
C LEU A 107 4.43 14.78 -2.20
N ASP A 108 3.25 14.43 -1.74
CA ASP A 108 2.00 15.16 -2.00
C ASP A 108 1.52 15.17 -3.48
N THR A 109 2.12 14.38 -4.38
CA THR A 109 1.53 14.13 -5.70
C THR A 109 0.26 13.29 -5.53
N PRO A 110 -0.93 13.72 -6.03
CA PRO A 110 -2.13 12.90 -6.03
C PRO A 110 -1.93 11.66 -6.90
N ILE A 111 -2.13 10.46 -6.35
CA ILE A 111 -1.93 9.20 -7.06
C ILE A 111 -3.21 8.38 -7.20
N GLY A 112 -4.25 8.71 -6.42
CA GLY A 112 -5.53 8.02 -6.52
C GLY A 112 -6.55 8.53 -5.52
N ILE A 113 -7.70 7.87 -5.53
CA ILE A 113 -8.82 8.13 -4.63
C ILE A 113 -9.10 6.86 -3.83
N GLU A 114 -9.29 6.99 -2.52
CA GLU A 114 -9.69 5.90 -1.65
C GLU A 114 -11.01 5.30 -2.10
N GLY A 115 -11.08 3.98 -2.13
CA GLY A 115 -12.28 3.25 -2.50
C GLY A 115 -12.59 2.11 -1.54
N LYS A 116 -13.51 1.27 -1.94
CA LYS A 116 -13.85 0.00 -1.29
C LYS A 116 -13.92 -1.14 -2.29
N GLU A 117 -13.21 -1.01 -3.37
CA GLU A 117 -13.25 -1.98 -4.46
C GLU A 117 -12.62 -3.31 -4.02
N GLY A 118 -13.35 -4.39 -4.21
CA GLY A 118 -12.95 -5.71 -3.75
C GLY A 118 -13.01 -5.95 -2.25
N THR A 119 -13.63 -5.04 -1.49
CA THR A 119 -13.81 -5.14 -0.04
C THR A 119 -15.15 -4.56 0.39
N SER A 120 -15.56 -4.78 1.64
CA SER A 120 -16.86 -4.31 2.16
C SER A 120 -16.84 -2.86 2.66
N ASN A 121 -15.66 -2.33 3.00
CA ASN A 121 -15.51 -1.03 3.65
C ASN A 121 -14.51 -0.15 2.90
N TYR A 122 -14.75 1.17 2.91
CA TYR A 122 -13.74 2.12 2.44
C TYR A 122 -12.47 2.01 3.26
N HIS A 123 -11.37 1.70 2.61
CA HIS A 123 -10.02 1.78 3.16
C HIS A 123 -8.97 1.66 2.04
N LEU A 124 -7.80 2.18 2.31
CA LEU A 124 -6.61 1.89 1.54
C LEU A 124 -5.85 0.76 2.26
N HIS A 125 -5.58 -0.34 1.53
CA HIS A 125 -4.58 -1.32 1.94
C HIS A 125 -3.24 -0.92 1.35
N LEU A 126 -2.24 -0.72 2.20
CA LEU A 126 -0.90 -0.27 1.82
C LEU A 126 0.14 -1.26 2.33
N GLU A 127 0.91 -1.83 1.41
CA GLU A 127 2.07 -2.69 1.69
C GLU A 127 3.36 -2.01 1.26
N PHE A 128 4.46 -2.29 1.96
CA PHE A 128 5.81 -2.01 1.51
C PHE A 128 6.61 -3.30 1.45
N ASP A 129 7.28 -3.55 0.32
CA ASP A 129 7.97 -4.80 0.03
C ASP A 129 9.41 -4.54 -0.42
N THR A 130 10.34 -5.33 0.09
CA THR A 130 11.75 -5.28 -0.30
C THR A 130 12.06 -6.10 -1.54
N ASP A 131 11.14 -6.92 -2.02
CA ASP A 131 11.27 -7.65 -3.28
C ASP A 131 10.95 -6.72 -4.47
N LEU A 132 11.97 -6.23 -5.13
CA LEU A 132 11.86 -5.29 -6.24
C LEU A 132 11.57 -5.95 -7.59
N ASN A 133 11.76 -7.27 -7.71
CA ASN A 133 11.65 -7.99 -8.98
C ASN A 133 10.19 -8.25 -9.38
N TYR A 134 9.30 -8.32 -8.40
CA TYR A 134 7.89 -8.65 -8.61
C TYR A 134 6.96 -7.61 -7.97
N PRO A 135 6.91 -6.38 -8.48
CA PRO A 135 6.20 -5.28 -7.83
C PRO A 135 4.71 -5.55 -7.63
N LYS A 136 4.08 -6.28 -8.53
CA LYS A 136 2.66 -6.62 -8.45
C LYS A 136 2.35 -7.83 -7.55
N TRP A 137 3.35 -8.54 -7.05
CA TRP A 137 3.16 -9.77 -6.28
C TRP A 137 3.14 -9.47 -4.80
N THR A 138 2.06 -9.85 -4.16
CA THR A 138 1.88 -9.79 -2.71
C THR A 138 1.96 -11.19 -2.12
N PRO A 139 2.41 -11.38 -0.86
CA PRO A 139 2.42 -12.68 -0.18
C PRO A 139 1.02 -13.12 0.26
N GLN A 140 -0.01 -12.70 -0.43
CA GLN A 140 -1.39 -13.06 -0.16
C GLN A 140 -1.62 -14.55 -0.38
N VAL A 141 -2.25 -15.20 0.59
CA VAL A 141 -2.52 -16.66 0.57
C VAL A 141 -3.97 -17.00 0.27
N SER A 142 -4.82 -16.03 0.05
CA SER A 142 -6.23 -16.22 -0.26
C SER A 142 -6.41 -16.83 -1.65
N LYS A 143 -7.08 -17.98 -1.71
CA LYS A 143 -7.38 -18.65 -2.98
C LYS A 143 -8.26 -17.78 -3.87
N GLY A 144 -8.01 -17.83 -5.16
CA GLY A 144 -8.85 -17.17 -6.17
C GLY A 144 -8.61 -15.69 -6.36
N LEU A 145 -7.52 -15.11 -5.85
CA LEU A 145 -7.06 -13.80 -6.26
C LEU A 145 -6.49 -13.85 -7.67
N SER A 146 -6.85 -12.88 -8.49
CA SER A 146 -6.27 -12.67 -9.81
C SER A 146 -4.95 -11.90 -9.77
N PHE A 147 -4.68 -11.20 -8.66
CA PHE A 147 -3.39 -10.57 -8.40
C PHE A 147 -2.35 -11.64 -8.06
N TRP A 148 -1.11 -11.42 -8.42
CA TRP A 148 -0.07 -12.44 -8.28
C TRP A 148 0.29 -12.69 -6.83
N VAL A 149 0.40 -13.96 -6.49
CA VAL A 149 0.74 -14.43 -5.16
C VAL A 149 2.17 -14.99 -5.19
N LYS A 150 2.95 -14.60 -4.20
CA LYS A 150 4.27 -15.19 -3.96
C LYS A 150 4.31 -15.87 -2.60
N GLY A 151 5.12 -16.94 -2.50
CA GLY A 151 5.32 -17.67 -1.25
C GLY A 151 6.30 -17.03 -0.27
N THR A 152 6.91 -15.91 -0.64
CA THR A 152 7.96 -15.25 0.15
C THR A 152 7.38 -14.10 0.95
N ASP A 153 7.59 -14.12 2.26
CA ASP A 153 7.24 -13.02 3.18
C ASP A 153 8.38 -11.98 3.17
N SER A 154 8.33 -11.06 2.21
CA SER A 154 9.28 -9.95 2.09
C SER A 154 8.73 -8.56 2.40
N PRO A 155 7.40 -8.36 2.62
CA PRO A 155 6.90 -7.07 3.10
C PRO A 155 7.48 -6.67 4.45
N VAL A 156 7.58 -5.37 4.65
CA VAL A 156 8.11 -4.78 5.88
C VAL A 156 7.04 -3.92 6.56
N ASN A 157 7.16 -3.76 7.87
CA ASN A 157 6.23 -2.92 8.62
C ASN A 157 6.32 -1.46 8.14
N PRO A 158 5.25 -0.88 7.62
CA PRO A 158 5.24 0.49 7.10
C PRO A 158 5.68 1.54 8.13
N SER A 159 5.45 1.31 9.41
CA SER A 159 5.86 2.24 10.47
C SER A 159 7.38 2.37 10.64
N CYS A 160 8.14 1.51 9.99
CA CYS A 160 9.61 1.52 10.04
C CYS A 160 10.28 2.36 8.94
N LEU A 161 9.52 2.93 8.00
CA LEU A 161 10.02 3.60 6.78
C LEU A 161 9.75 5.14 6.74
#